data_e47155a25adf923e883760a6e045fe14
#
_entry.id   e47155a25adf923e883760a6e045fe14
#
_cell.length_a   1.000
_cell.length_b   1.000
_cell.length_c   1.000
_cell.angle_alpha   90.00
_cell.angle_beta   90.00
_cell.angle_gamma   90.00
#
_symmetry.space_group_name_H-M   'P 1'
#
loop_
_entity.id
_entity.type
_entity.pdbx_description
1 polymer ?
#
loop_
_entity_poly.entity_id
_entity_poly.type
_entity_poly.pdbx_seq_one_letter_code
_entity_poly.pdbx_strand_id
1 'polypeptide(L)'
;MSVYFRKFRTFLRRNQTARGLFLVGLVILGAIAVWGGIRVALNTQYPILVVSSSSMCQSDHPELHSTQCTLPVGALIVIRGMDPVTIANGTIIVFMNNPADPGYLIVHRVVGIVPASSSAYNQISFRTKGDANSGPDNWTGYGYIPASWVEGVYQYTIPIPYLGSAILQIRDFMYNSSTGQLNPQGILVIAALIVALFAFEVLEPGKKSSSQSSKTTGATETSASESKQSEPTAH
;
A
#
# COMPACT_ATOMS: atom_id res chain seq x y z
N MET A 1 17.03 14.37 30.79
CA MET A 1 16.63 13.94 29.43
C MET A 1 17.61 14.34 28.31
N SER A 2 18.46 15.35 28.44
CA SER A 2 19.33 15.88 27.40
C SER A 2 20.65 15.11 27.15
N VAL A 3 21.21 14.40 28.12
CA VAL A 3 22.53 13.73 28.02
C VAL A 3 22.44 12.45 27.14
N TYR A 4 21.39 11.65 27.33
CA TYR A 4 21.17 10.44 26.52
C TYR A 4 20.92 10.78 25.06
N PHE A 5 20.17 11.84 24.77
CA PHE A 5 19.88 12.30 23.43
C PHE A 5 21.14 12.78 22.68
N ARG A 6 22.05 13.48 23.39
CA ARG A 6 23.35 13.89 22.83
C ARG A 6 24.25 12.70 22.52
N LYS A 7 24.34 11.72 23.42
CA LYS A 7 25.13 10.48 23.18
C LYS A 7 24.58 9.69 22.00
N PHE A 8 23.26 9.55 21.89
CA PHE A 8 22.61 8.87 20.78
C PHE A 8 22.86 9.58 19.43
N ARG A 9 22.74 10.90 19.39
CA ARG A 9 23.02 11.70 18.19
C ARG A 9 24.49 11.61 17.76
N THR A 10 25.43 11.59 18.69
CA THR A 10 26.86 11.42 18.40
C THR A 10 27.18 10.01 17.92
N PHE A 11 26.52 8.99 18.46
CA PHE A 11 26.65 7.60 18.01
C PHE A 11 26.17 7.44 16.55
N LEU A 12 24.98 7.97 16.23
CA LEU A 12 24.44 7.94 14.86
C LEU A 12 25.32 8.71 13.86
N ARG A 13 25.94 9.81 14.29
CA ARG A 13 26.86 10.56 13.41
C ARG A 13 28.17 9.82 13.13
N ARG A 14 28.62 9.01 14.08
CA ARG A 14 29.89 8.30 13.98
C ARG A 14 29.78 7.01 13.16
N ASN A 15 28.60 6.36 13.16
CA ASN A 15 28.36 5.09 12.50
C ASN A 15 27.36 5.23 11.35
N GLN A 16 27.84 5.17 10.10
CA GLN A 16 27.02 5.28 8.90
C GLN A 16 25.95 4.17 8.84
N THR A 17 26.32 2.93 9.15
CA THR A 17 25.41 1.78 9.22
C THR A 17 24.32 1.97 10.26
N ALA A 18 24.66 2.43 11.46
CA ALA A 18 23.69 2.69 12.52
C ALA A 18 22.68 3.79 12.12
N ARG A 19 23.13 4.80 11.39
CA ARG A 19 22.26 5.85 10.85
C ARG A 19 21.30 5.28 9.80
N GLY A 20 21.78 4.42 8.89
CA GLY A 20 20.95 3.74 7.89
C GLY A 20 19.87 2.88 8.55
N LEU A 21 20.26 2.02 9.48
CA LEU A 21 19.33 1.17 10.24
C LEU A 21 18.29 1.99 11.03
N PHE A 22 18.71 3.11 11.63
CA PHE A 22 17.79 3.99 12.33
C PHE A 22 16.76 4.63 11.40
N LEU A 23 17.18 5.10 10.20
CA LEU A 23 16.27 5.68 9.22
C LEU A 23 15.28 4.63 8.70
N VAL A 24 15.75 3.41 8.40
CA VAL A 24 14.88 2.30 7.99
C VAL A 24 13.87 1.98 9.09
N GLY A 25 14.31 1.87 10.34
CA GLY A 25 13.42 1.66 11.49
C GLY A 25 12.37 2.76 11.64
N LEU A 26 12.76 4.01 11.42
CA LEU A 26 11.84 5.16 11.50
C LEU A 26 10.81 5.15 10.37
N VAL A 27 11.21 4.76 9.15
CA VAL A 27 10.29 4.60 8.02
C VAL A 27 9.30 3.48 8.27
N ILE A 28 9.76 2.33 8.78
CA ILE A 28 8.89 1.20 9.13
C ILE A 28 7.89 1.60 10.23
N LEU A 29 8.38 2.25 11.29
CA LEU A 29 7.52 2.73 12.38
C LEU A 29 6.48 3.74 11.87
N GLY A 30 6.89 4.66 11.00
CA GLY A 30 6.00 5.62 10.34
C GLY A 30 4.93 4.93 9.51
N ALA A 31 5.30 3.94 8.71
CA ALA A 31 4.35 3.16 7.91
C ALA A 31 3.33 2.42 8.79
N ILE A 32 3.78 1.78 9.88
CA ILE A 32 2.89 1.11 10.84
C ILE A 32 1.94 2.11 11.51
N ALA A 33 2.44 3.28 11.90
CA ALA A 33 1.63 4.32 12.54
C ALA A 33 0.56 4.88 11.58
N VAL A 34 0.93 5.13 10.31
CA VAL A 34 -0.01 5.58 9.27
C VAL A 34 -1.07 4.51 9.01
N TRP A 35 -0.67 3.26 8.79
CA TRP A 35 -1.61 2.16 8.56
C TRP A 35 -2.55 1.93 9.74
N GLY A 36 -2.00 1.90 10.96
CA GLY A 36 -2.79 1.79 12.18
C GLY A 36 -3.76 2.96 12.35
N GLY A 37 -3.31 4.19 12.07
CA GLY A 37 -4.14 5.39 12.09
C GLY A 37 -5.32 5.32 11.10
N ILE A 38 -5.08 4.84 9.87
CA ILE A 38 -6.13 4.65 8.86
C ILE A 38 -7.17 3.62 9.34
N ARG A 39 -6.73 2.49 9.92
CA ARG A 39 -7.63 1.45 10.46
C ARG A 39 -8.52 2.00 11.56
N VAL A 40 -7.96 2.77 12.48
CA VAL A 40 -8.73 3.40 13.56
C VAL A 40 -9.69 4.46 13.02
N ALA A 41 -9.24 5.32 12.12
CA ALA A 41 -10.07 6.39 11.54
C ALA A 41 -11.25 5.86 10.72
N LEU A 42 -11.05 4.75 10.00
CA LEU A 42 -12.08 4.09 9.21
C LEU A 42 -12.82 2.99 9.97
N ASN A 43 -12.47 2.73 11.23
CA ASN A 43 -13.12 1.74 12.09
C ASN A 43 -13.25 0.36 11.41
N THR A 44 -12.23 -0.12 10.71
CA THR A 44 -12.22 -1.42 10.02
C THR A 44 -10.83 -2.04 10.01
N GLN A 45 -10.76 -3.35 9.95
CA GLN A 45 -9.49 -4.05 9.83
C GLN A 45 -8.91 -3.96 8.40
N TYR A 46 -9.75 -3.77 7.41
CA TYR A 46 -9.43 -3.80 5.98
C TYR A 46 -9.81 -2.49 5.29
N PRO A 47 -9.16 -1.36 5.64
CA PRO A 47 -9.56 -0.04 5.13
C PRO A 47 -9.46 0.12 3.61
N ILE A 48 -8.57 -0.64 2.97
CA ILE A 48 -8.34 -0.61 1.52
C ILE A 48 -8.33 -2.04 1.00
N LEU A 49 -9.10 -2.29 -0.06
CA LEU A 49 -9.24 -3.60 -0.70
C LEU A 49 -9.15 -3.49 -2.20
N VAL A 50 -8.75 -4.59 -2.86
CA VAL A 50 -8.77 -4.71 -4.32
C VAL A 50 -9.89 -5.65 -4.73
N VAL A 51 -10.73 -5.21 -5.65
CA VAL A 51 -11.79 -6.03 -6.23
C VAL A 51 -11.17 -7.10 -7.12
N SER A 52 -11.40 -8.37 -6.80
CA SER A 52 -10.78 -9.51 -7.49
C SER A 52 -11.72 -10.32 -8.38
N SER A 53 -13.02 -10.03 -8.35
CA SER A 53 -14.03 -10.74 -9.14
C SER A 53 -14.94 -9.78 -9.89
N SER A 54 -15.60 -10.28 -10.94
CA SER A 54 -16.52 -9.51 -11.77
C SER A 54 -17.97 -9.47 -11.26
N SER A 55 -18.24 -9.97 -10.05
CA SER A 55 -19.62 -10.02 -9.53
C SER A 55 -20.30 -8.65 -9.38
N MET A 56 -19.51 -7.57 -9.31
CA MET A 56 -20.01 -6.19 -9.25
C MET A 56 -19.91 -5.46 -10.59
N CYS A 57 -19.41 -6.11 -11.63
CA CYS A 57 -19.23 -5.53 -12.97
C CYS A 57 -19.12 -6.64 -14.00
N GLN A 58 -20.14 -6.83 -14.79
CA GLN A 58 -20.10 -7.81 -15.89
C GLN A 58 -19.36 -7.24 -17.10
N SER A 59 -18.17 -7.76 -17.38
CA SER A 59 -17.30 -7.29 -18.47
C SER A 59 -17.66 -7.86 -19.85
N ASP A 60 -18.54 -8.88 -19.90
CA ASP A 60 -18.81 -9.67 -21.12
C ASP A 60 -19.88 -9.05 -22.05
N HIS A 61 -20.46 -7.91 -21.68
CA HIS A 61 -21.40 -7.15 -22.49
C HIS A 61 -20.86 -5.74 -22.79
N PRO A 62 -20.09 -5.54 -23.86
CA PRO A 62 -19.56 -4.23 -24.24
C PRO A 62 -20.62 -3.17 -24.53
N GLU A 63 -21.85 -3.57 -24.82
CA GLU A 63 -23.00 -2.69 -25.11
C GLU A 63 -23.67 -2.12 -23.84
N LEU A 64 -23.39 -2.66 -22.65
CA LEU A 64 -23.98 -2.27 -21.37
C LEU A 64 -23.00 -1.51 -20.45
N HIS A 65 -22.00 -0.88 -21.03
CA HIS A 65 -20.84 -0.29 -20.36
C HIS A 65 -21.11 0.79 -19.31
N SER A 66 -22.29 1.31 -19.17
CA SER A 66 -22.50 2.47 -18.30
C SER A 66 -23.35 2.23 -17.05
N THR A 67 -24.15 1.17 -16.98
CA THR A 67 -25.14 1.02 -15.90
C THR A 67 -24.96 -0.21 -15.01
N GLN A 68 -24.18 -1.20 -15.41
CA GLN A 68 -24.00 -2.45 -14.64
C GLN A 68 -22.58 -2.67 -14.09
N CYS A 69 -21.66 -1.75 -14.32
CA CYS A 69 -20.31 -1.85 -13.78
C CYS A 69 -20.11 -0.88 -12.62
N THR A 70 -20.36 -1.32 -11.41
CA THR A 70 -20.15 -0.50 -10.22
C THR A 70 -18.72 -0.55 -9.75
N LEU A 71 -18.12 -1.75 -9.70
CA LEU A 71 -16.77 -1.98 -9.22
C LEU A 71 -16.04 -2.96 -10.16
N PRO A 72 -15.21 -2.49 -11.09
CA PRO A 72 -14.45 -3.37 -12.00
C PRO A 72 -13.37 -4.15 -11.26
N VAL A 73 -12.96 -5.29 -11.83
CA VAL A 73 -11.80 -6.05 -11.35
C VAL A 73 -10.55 -5.15 -11.36
N GLY A 74 -9.77 -5.17 -10.28
CA GLY A 74 -8.63 -4.28 -10.10
C GLY A 74 -9.00 -2.91 -9.52
N ALA A 75 -10.28 -2.63 -9.25
CA ALA A 75 -10.65 -1.42 -8.52
C ALA A 75 -10.09 -1.45 -7.09
N LEU A 76 -9.46 -0.35 -6.67
CA LEU A 76 -8.98 -0.15 -5.32
C LEU A 76 -10.05 0.59 -4.53
N ILE A 77 -10.70 -0.06 -3.57
CA ILE A 77 -11.82 0.49 -2.84
C ILE A 77 -11.45 0.83 -1.40
N VAL A 78 -12.04 1.89 -0.88
CA VAL A 78 -11.98 2.26 0.53
C VAL A 78 -13.29 1.87 1.20
N ILE A 79 -13.19 1.20 2.35
CA ILE A 79 -14.34 0.84 3.16
C ILE A 79 -14.25 1.45 4.56
N ARG A 80 -15.38 1.63 5.21
CA ARG A 80 -15.50 2.12 6.58
C ARG A 80 -16.45 1.24 7.38
N GLY A 81 -16.02 0.85 8.58
CA GLY A 81 -16.91 0.17 9.54
C GLY A 81 -18.03 1.11 9.98
N MET A 82 -19.25 0.61 9.94
CA MET A 82 -20.46 1.35 10.33
C MET A 82 -21.32 0.52 11.28
N ASP A 83 -22.15 1.19 12.05
CA ASP A 83 -23.18 0.51 12.84
C ASP A 83 -24.15 -0.20 11.88
N PRO A 84 -24.34 -1.52 12.01
CA PRO A 84 -25.24 -2.28 11.14
C PRO A 84 -26.67 -1.74 11.06
N VAL A 85 -27.14 -1.08 12.11
CA VAL A 85 -28.50 -0.48 12.15
C VAL A 85 -28.64 0.67 11.13
N THR A 86 -27.53 1.29 10.74
CA THR A 86 -27.50 2.40 9.78
C THR A 86 -27.36 1.94 8.33
N ILE A 87 -27.10 0.66 8.09
CA ILE A 87 -26.95 0.11 6.75
C ILE A 87 -28.30 -0.02 6.07
N ALA A 88 -28.50 0.74 4.99
CA ALA A 88 -29.73 0.76 4.23
C ALA A 88 -29.72 -0.18 3.01
N ASN A 89 -30.89 -0.46 2.45
CA ASN A 89 -31.01 -1.11 1.15
C ASN A 89 -30.28 -0.30 0.07
N GLY A 90 -29.60 -0.98 -0.85
CA GLY A 90 -28.79 -0.34 -1.89
C GLY A 90 -27.34 -0.07 -1.49
N THR A 91 -27.00 -0.13 -0.21
CA THR A 91 -25.62 0.05 0.28
C THR A 91 -24.71 -1.08 -0.19
N ILE A 92 -23.52 -0.76 -0.64
CA ILE A 92 -22.48 -1.76 -0.96
C ILE A 92 -21.72 -2.04 0.31
N ILE A 93 -21.68 -3.31 0.72
CA ILE A 93 -20.98 -3.77 1.92
C ILE A 93 -19.87 -4.76 1.56
N VAL A 94 -18.88 -4.82 2.43
CA VAL A 94 -17.85 -5.86 2.42
C VAL A 94 -18.05 -6.73 3.64
N PHE A 95 -18.08 -8.03 3.44
CA PHE A 95 -18.36 -8.99 4.50
C PHE A 95 -17.55 -10.27 4.34
N MET A 96 -17.37 -11.00 5.43
CA MET A 96 -16.73 -12.32 5.43
C MET A 96 -17.68 -13.36 4.83
N ASN A 97 -17.15 -14.21 3.93
CA ASN A 97 -17.90 -15.36 3.45
C ASN A 97 -18.10 -16.43 4.55
N ASN A 98 -17.06 -16.60 5.37
CA ASN A 98 -17.05 -17.56 6.47
C ASN A 98 -16.18 -17.01 7.61
N PRO A 99 -16.66 -16.93 8.85
CA PRO A 99 -15.85 -16.50 9.99
C PRO A 99 -14.62 -17.37 10.25
N ALA A 100 -14.61 -18.63 9.80
CA ALA A 100 -13.45 -19.51 9.89
C ALA A 100 -12.35 -19.16 8.86
N ASP A 101 -12.68 -18.37 7.84
CA ASP A 101 -11.73 -17.83 6.85
C ASP A 101 -11.93 -16.31 6.70
N PRO A 102 -11.48 -15.52 7.66
CA PRO A 102 -11.71 -14.08 7.68
C PRO A 102 -10.95 -13.34 6.56
N GLY A 103 -10.01 -14.00 5.86
CA GLY A 103 -9.29 -13.44 4.72
C GLY A 103 -10.09 -13.45 3.43
N TYR A 104 -11.17 -14.20 3.33
CA TYR A 104 -12.02 -14.25 2.14
C TYR A 104 -13.19 -13.28 2.26
N LEU A 105 -12.98 -12.07 1.74
CA LEU A 105 -13.95 -10.97 1.77
C LEU A 105 -14.72 -10.89 0.45
N ILE A 106 -16.03 -10.63 0.56
CA ILE A 106 -16.95 -10.43 -0.54
C ILE A 106 -17.45 -8.98 -0.51
N VAL A 107 -17.54 -8.35 -1.67
CA VAL A 107 -18.14 -7.03 -1.84
C VAL A 107 -19.40 -7.15 -2.68
N HIS A 108 -20.57 -6.94 -2.07
CA HIS A 108 -21.88 -6.99 -2.75
C HIS A 108 -22.83 -5.90 -2.23
N ARG A 109 -23.96 -5.73 -2.91
CA ARG A 109 -24.99 -4.75 -2.58
C ARG A 109 -26.04 -5.38 -1.67
N VAL A 110 -26.48 -4.64 -0.67
CA VAL A 110 -27.64 -4.99 0.17
C VAL A 110 -28.90 -4.82 -0.66
N VAL A 111 -29.66 -5.91 -0.82
CA VAL A 111 -30.94 -5.96 -1.53
C VAL A 111 -32.12 -6.27 -0.60
N GLY A 112 -31.86 -6.48 0.67
CA GLY A 112 -32.88 -6.70 1.69
C GLY A 112 -32.29 -6.71 3.09
N ILE A 113 -33.10 -6.30 4.07
CA ILE A 113 -32.74 -6.29 5.49
C ILE A 113 -33.67 -7.25 6.21
N VAL A 114 -33.11 -8.14 7.00
CA VAL A 114 -33.83 -9.10 7.83
C VAL A 114 -33.70 -8.65 9.28
N PRO A 115 -34.80 -8.30 9.96
CA PRO A 115 -34.75 -7.90 11.37
C PRO A 115 -34.30 -9.03 12.27
N ALA A 116 -33.75 -8.70 13.42
CA ALA A 116 -33.21 -9.70 14.37
C ALA A 116 -34.24 -10.75 14.78
N SER A 117 -35.51 -10.36 14.93
CA SER A 117 -36.60 -11.29 15.27
C SER A 117 -36.93 -12.34 14.23
N SER A 118 -36.52 -12.12 12.97
CA SER A 118 -36.76 -13.02 11.83
C SER A 118 -35.48 -13.64 11.31
N SER A 119 -34.33 -13.32 11.89
CA SER A 119 -33.02 -13.83 11.52
C SER A 119 -32.67 -15.08 12.34
N ALA A 120 -32.17 -16.13 11.70
CA ALA A 120 -31.62 -17.32 12.36
C ALA A 120 -30.41 -16.99 13.28
N TYR A 121 -29.81 -15.82 13.12
CA TYR A 121 -28.67 -15.35 13.91
C TYR A 121 -29.05 -14.47 15.11
N ASN A 122 -30.34 -14.20 15.36
CA ASN A 122 -30.83 -13.32 16.41
C ASN A 122 -30.22 -11.89 16.36
N GLN A 123 -29.85 -11.45 15.18
CA GLN A 123 -29.30 -10.10 14.91
C GLN A 123 -29.76 -9.62 13.54
N ILE A 124 -29.66 -8.32 13.29
CA ILE A 124 -29.91 -7.74 11.97
C ILE A 124 -29.04 -8.51 10.95
N SER A 125 -29.65 -8.88 9.84
CA SER A 125 -29.00 -9.62 8.77
C SER A 125 -29.32 -9.00 7.41
N PHE A 126 -28.44 -9.22 6.43
CA PHE A 126 -28.53 -8.60 5.13
C PHE A 126 -28.65 -9.64 4.03
N ARG A 127 -29.59 -9.44 3.14
CA ARG A 127 -29.62 -10.11 1.84
C ARG A 127 -28.73 -9.33 0.91
N THR A 128 -27.78 -10.01 0.28
CA THR A 128 -26.81 -9.37 -0.60
C THR A 128 -26.93 -9.92 -2.02
N LYS A 129 -26.42 -9.15 -2.98
CA LYS A 129 -26.35 -9.54 -4.38
C LYS A 129 -25.21 -8.80 -5.06
N GLY A 130 -24.39 -9.50 -5.82
CA GLY A 130 -23.47 -8.87 -6.77
C GLY A 130 -24.26 -8.21 -7.90
N ASP A 131 -23.91 -6.99 -8.29
CA ASP A 131 -24.66 -6.22 -9.29
C ASP A 131 -24.74 -6.96 -10.64
N ALA A 132 -23.72 -7.75 -10.97
CA ALA A 132 -23.66 -8.58 -12.18
C ALA A 132 -24.31 -9.97 -12.01
N ASN A 133 -24.66 -10.39 -10.81
CA ASN A 133 -25.23 -11.71 -10.57
C ASN A 133 -26.70 -11.75 -10.97
N SER A 134 -27.21 -12.90 -11.38
CA SER A 134 -28.60 -13.09 -11.77
C SER A 134 -29.56 -13.09 -10.58
N GLY A 135 -29.12 -13.56 -9.41
CA GLY A 135 -29.92 -13.68 -8.19
C GLY A 135 -29.17 -13.24 -6.93
N PRO A 136 -29.92 -13.11 -5.81
CA PRO A 136 -29.34 -12.86 -4.50
C PRO A 136 -28.42 -14.00 -4.05
N ASP A 137 -27.50 -13.66 -3.16
CA ASP A 137 -26.53 -14.58 -2.59
C ASP A 137 -27.17 -15.57 -1.62
N ASN A 138 -26.61 -16.77 -1.55
CA ASN A 138 -27.06 -17.80 -0.62
C ASN A 138 -25.88 -18.49 0.09
N TRP A 139 -24.92 -17.70 0.59
CA TRP A 139 -23.71 -18.19 1.21
C TRP A 139 -23.93 -19.05 2.47
N THR A 140 -24.99 -18.76 3.21
CA THR A 140 -25.28 -19.40 4.50
C THR A 140 -26.37 -20.48 4.42
N GLY A 141 -26.99 -20.68 3.24
CA GLY A 141 -28.19 -21.49 3.08
C GLY A 141 -29.50 -20.78 3.55
N TYR A 142 -29.39 -19.65 4.26
CA TYR A 142 -30.56 -18.85 4.68
C TYR A 142 -30.89 -17.72 3.70
N GLY A 143 -30.01 -17.45 2.73
CA GLY A 143 -30.16 -16.34 1.78
C GLY A 143 -29.90 -14.96 2.37
N TYR A 144 -29.22 -14.88 3.52
CA TYR A 144 -28.78 -13.65 4.16
C TYR A 144 -27.57 -13.91 5.07
N ILE A 145 -26.80 -12.87 5.36
CA ILE A 145 -25.62 -12.88 6.23
C ILE A 145 -25.91 -12.08 7.50
N PRO A 146 -25.36 -12.46 8.68
CA PRO A 146 -25.52 -11.69 9.90
C PRO A 146 -24.69 -10.41 9.88
N ALA A 147 -25.13 -9.38 10.59
CA ALA A 147 -24.43 -8.10 10.73
C ALA A 147 -23.01 -8.24 11.25
N SER A 148 -22.74 -9.22 12.10
CA SER A 148 -21.41 -9.51 12.66
C SER A 148 -20.36 -9.95 11.60
N TRP A 149 -20.79 -10.32 10.40
CA TRP A 149 -19.88 -10.68 9.30
C TRP A 149 -19.51 -9.45 8.44
N VAL A 150 -20.17 -8.31 8.66
CA VAL A 150 -19.91 -7.10 7.88
C VAL A 150 -18.64 -6.40 8.40
N GLU A 151 -17.64 -6.27 7.55
CA GLU A 151 -16.37 -5.58 7.82
C GLU A 151 -16.47 -4.08 7.60
N GLY A 152 -17.33 -3.67 6.68
CA GLY A 152 -17.53 -2.25 6.40
C GLY A 152 -18.38 -1.97 5.17
N VAL A 153 -18.61 -0.70 4.96
CA VAL A 153 -19.40 -0.13 3.86
C VAL A 153 -18.46 0.56 2.88
N TYR A 154 -18.67 0.31 1.60
CA TYR A 154 -17.95 1.01 0.53
C TYR A 154 -18.13 2.52 0.63
N GLN A 155 -17.04 3.26 0.52
CA GLN A 155 -17.03 4.71 0.54
C GLN A 155 -16.75 5.28 -0.86
N TYR A 156 -15.61 4.92 -1.44
CA TYR A 156 -15.21 5.38 -2.77
C TYR A 156 -14.12 4.48 -3.35
N THR A 157 -13.90 4.63 -4.66
CA THR A 157 -12.80 3.97 -5.39
C THR A 157 -11.62 4.94 -5.52
N ILE A 158 -10.43 4.48 -5.20
CA ILE A 158 -9.19 5.25 -5.39
C ILE A 158 -8.88 5.30 -6.90
N PRO A 159 -8.80 6.49 -7.51
CA PRO A 159 -8.67 6.62 -8.96
C PRO A 159 -7.21 6.50 -9.43
N ILE A 160 -6.53 5.42 -9.05
CA ILE A 160 -5.17 5.12 -9.53
C ILE A 160 -5.27 3.97 -10.52
N PRO A 161 -5.13 4.25 -11.83
CA PRO A 161 -5.26 3.21 -12.84
C PRO A 161 -4.18 2.15 -12.67
N TYR A 162 -4.53 0.90 -12.97
CA TYR A 162 -3.66 -0.27 -12.94
C TYR A 162 -3.07 -0.68 -11.59
N LEU A 163 -3.15 0.15 -10.53
CA LEU A 163 -2.52 -0.17 -9.23
C LEU A 163 -3.13 -1.43 -8.62
N GLY A 164 -4.44 -1.54 -8.58
CA GLY A 164 -5.10 -2.73 -8.05
C GLY A 164 -4.84 -3.97 -8.90
N SER A 165 -4.83 -3.84 -10.23
CA SER A 165 -4.47 -4.96 -11.13
C SER A 165 -3.03 -5.42 -10.92
N ALA A 166 -2.10 -4.49 -10.69
CA ALA A 166 -0.72 -4.85 -10.35
C ALA A 166 -0.63 -5.58 -9.00
N ILE A 167 -1.40 -5.14 -7.99
CA ILE A 167 -1.49 -5.83 -6.69
C ILE A 167 -2.04 -7.25 -6.87
N LEU A 168 -3.09 -7.45 -7.68
CA LEU A 168 -3.62 -8.77 -7.98
C LEU A 168 -2.60 -9.66 -8.67
N GLN A 169 -1.85 -9.15 -9.65
CA GLN A 169 -0.81 -9.91 -10.33
C GLN A 169 0.32 -10.32 -9.38
N ILE A 170 0.75 -9.42 -8.49
CA ILE A 170 1.76 -9.74 -7.47
C ILE A 170 1.21 -10.81 -6.52
N ARG A 171 -0.04 -10.68 -6.08
CA ARG A 171 -0.69 -11.68 -5.23
C ARG A 171 -0.71 -13.05 -5.91
N ASP A 172 -1.17 -13.12 -7.17
CA ASP A 172 -1.31 -14.38 -7.91
C ASP A 172 0.06 -15.00 -8.25
N PHE A 173 1.09 -14.18 -8.38
CA PHE A 173 2.48 -14.64 -8.49
C PHE A 173 3.00 -15.22 -7.16
N MET A 174 2.64 -14.59 -6.03
CA MET A 174 3.09 -14.98 -4.70
C MET A 174 2.30 -16.15 -4.09
N TYR A 175 1.01 -16.25 -4.41
CA TYR A 175 0.10 -17.23 -3.84
C TYR A 175 -0.61 -18.00 -4.96
N ASN A 176 -0.74 -19.30 -4.76
CA ASN A 176 -1.60 -20.12 -5.62
C ASN A 176 -3.07 -19.80 -5.30
N SER A 177 -3.81 -19.25 -6.28
CA SER A 177 -5.20 -18.81 -6.12
C SER A 177 -6.17 -19.94 -5.74
N SER A 178 -5.83 -21.20 -6.03
CA SER A 178 -6.69 -22.37 -5.72
C SER A 178 -6.41 -22.98 -4.34
N THR A 179 -5.19 -22.89 -3.84
CA THR A 179 -4.79 -23.51 -2.56
C THR A 179 -4.51 -22.51 -1.45
N GLY A 180 -4.38 -21.22 -1.77
CA GLY A 180 -3.96 -20.18 -0.83
C GLY A 180 -2.52 -20.32 -0.34
N GLN A 181 -1.77 -21.29 -0.86
CA GLN A 181 -0.39 -21.53 -0.45
C GLN A 181 0.58 -20.61 -1.18
N LEU A 182 1.71 -20.31 -0.52
CA LEU A 182 2.80 -19.56 -1.13
C LEU A 182 3.37 -20.32 -2.32
N ASN A 183 3.52 -19.61 -3.44
CA ASN A 183 4.14 -20.15 -4.64
C ASN A 183 5.67 -20.22 -4.44
N PRO A 184 6.32 -21.39 -4.55
CA PRO A 184 7.77 -21.53 -4.41
C PRO A 184 8.55 -20.61 -5.37
N GLN A 185 8.05 -20.39 -6.57
CA GLN A 185 8.67 -19.51 -7.56
C GLN A 185 8.67 -18.04 -7.09
N GLY A 186 7.58 -17.56 -6.48
CA GLY A 186 7.50 -16.23 -5.90
C GLY A 186 8.51 -16.03 -4.77
N ILE A 187 8.65 -17.02 -3.89
CA ILE A 187 9.64 -17.01 -2.80
C ILE A 187 11.07 -16.93 -3.35
N LEU A 188 11.39 -17.73 -4.36
CA LEU A 188 12.72 -17.76 -4.98
C LEU A 188 13.08 -16.42 -5.62
N VAL A 189 12.12 -15.77 -6.32
CA VAL A 189 12.36 -14.46 -6.94
C VAL A 189 12.61 -13.39 -5.88
N ILE A 190 11.83 -13.35 -4.82
CA ILE A 190 12.05 -12.39 -3.72
C ILE A 190 13.39 -12.64 -3.04
N ALA A 191 13.73 -13.90 -2.74
CA ALA A 191 15.02 -14.24 -2.17
C ALA A 191 16.17 -13.79 -3.08
N ALA A 192 16.07 -14.03 -4.39
CA ALA A 192 17.08 -13.60 -5.37
C ALA A 192 17.21 -12.06 -5.43
N LEU A 193 16.09 -11.32 -5.38
CA LEU A 193 16.10 -9.85 -5.34
C LEU A 193 16.77 -9.33 -4.06
N ILE A 194 16.46 -9.91 -2.91
CA ILE A 194 17.10 -9.55 -1.64
C ILE A 194 18.62 -9.79 -1.72
N VAL A 195 19.03 -10.95 -2.20
CA VAL A 195 20.47 -11.28 -2.37
C VAL A 195 21.13 -10.31 -3.35
N ALA A 196 20.48 -9.98 -4.47
CA ALA A 196 20.99 -9.02 -5.45
C ALA A 196 21.17 -7.62 -4.86
N LEU A 197 20.20 -7.14 -4.06
CA LEU A 197 20.30 -5.85 -3.37
C LEU A 197 21.45 -5.82 -2.37
N PHE A 198 21.62 -6.87 -1.58
CA PHE A 198 22.77 -6.99 -0.66
C PHE A 198 24.11 -7.07 -1.41
N ALA A 199 24.16 -7.85 -2.50
CA ALA A 199 25.37 -7.94 -3.32
C ALA A 199 25.72 -6.59 -3.94
N PHE A 200 24.74 -5.84 -4.42
CA PHE A 200 24.95 -4.49 -4.96
C PHE A 200 25.50 -3.54 -3.91
N GLU A 201 24.96 -3.55 -2.69
CA GLU A 201 25.42 -2.70 -1.59
C GLU A 201 26.88 -3.06 -1.16
N VAL A 202 27.23 -4.35 -1.16
CA VAL A 202 28.57 -4.82 -0.81
C VAL A 202 29.57 -4.58 -1.93
N LEU A 203 29.15 -4.65 -3.20
CA LEU A 203 30.00 -4.48 -4.38
C LEU A 203 30.17 -3.01 -4.80
N GLU A 204 29.36 -2.06 -4.29
CA GLU A 204 29.65 -0.64 -4.51
C GLU A 204 30.95 -0.28 -3.77
N PRO A 205 32.09 -0.10 -4.48
CA PRO A 205 33.31 0.37 -3.83
C PRO A 205 33.05 1.77 -3.34
N GLY A 206 33.12 1.95 -2.04
CA GLY A 206 32.94 3.25 -1.39
C GLY A 206 33.71 4.32 -2.17
N LYS A 207 33.02 5.32 -2.69
CA LYS A 207 33.63 6.52 -3.26
C LYS A 207 34.57 7.10 -2.22
N LYS A 208 35.86 6.75 -2.32
CA LYS A 208 36.94 7.44 -1.60
C LYS A 208 36.86 8.90 -2.04
N SER A 209 36.44 9.76 -1.13
CA SER A 209 36.62 11.19 -1.24
C SER A 209 38.11 11.43 -1.45
N SER A 210 38.53 11.70 -2.67
CA SER A 210 39.86 12.22 -2.95
C SER A 210 39.93 13.65 -2.40
N SER A 211 40.37 13.75 -1.18
CA SER A 211 40.84 14.99 -0.60
C SER A 211 42.04 15.42 -1.44
N GLN A 212 41.79 16.38 -2.31
CA GLN A 212 42.83 17.09 -3.05
C GLN A 212 43.61 17.94 -2.04
N SER A 213 44.72 17.40 -1.57
CA SER A 213 45.76 18.14 -0.83
C SER A 213 46.42 19.10 -1.82
N SER A 214 46.03 20.34 -1.80
CA SER A 214 46.78 21.45 -2.40
C SER A 214 48.04 21.68 -1.59
N LYS A 215 49.14 21.14 -2.07
CA LYS A 215 50.49 21.37 -1.57
C LYS A 215 50.94 22.72 -2.05
N THR A 216 50.86 23.73 -1.18
CA THR A 216 51.53 25.02 -1.33
C THR A 216 53.02 24.78 -1.21
N THR A 217 53.77 24.99 -2.28
CA THR A 217 55.22 25.13 -2.21
C THR A 217 55.54 26.57 -2.55
N GLY A 218 55.98 27.29 -1.53
CA GLY A 218 56.62 28.58 -1.71
C GLY A 218 58.09 28.44 -2.11
N ALA A 219 58.56 29.32 -2.90
CA ALA A 219 59.95 29.78 -3.02
C ALA A 219 59.89 31.12 -3.78
N THR A 220 60.13 32.16 -3.20
CA THR A 220 61.26 33.03 -2.89
C THR A 220 62.11 33.44 -4.09
N GLU A 221 62.25 34.80 -4.22
CA GLU A 221 63.32 35.61 -4.82
C GLU A 221 63.43 35.64 -6.34
N THR A 222 63.73 36.72 -7.04
CA THR A 222 64.44 37.95 -6.74
C THR A 222 64.45 38.83 -8.02
N SER A 223 64.28 40.11 -7.80
CA SER A 223 64.92 41.27 -8.45
C SER A 223 64.87 41.53 -9.97
N ALA A 224 64.62 42.76 -10.19
CA ALA A 224 65.30 43.75 -11.02
C ALA A 224 64.77 44.10 -12.40
N SER A 225 64.40 45.33 -12.44
CA SER A 225 64.73 46.39 -13.45
C SER A 225 64.06 46.28 -14.81
N GLU A 226 63.45 47.28 -15.13
CA GLU A 226 63.76 48.53 -15.81
C GLU A 226 63.00 48.78 -17.11
N SER A 227 62.29 49.84 -17.05
CA SER A 227 62.16 50.91 -18.05
C SER A 227 61.29 50.78 -19.31
N LYS A 228 60.55 51.82 -19.35
CA LYS A 228 60.22 52.69 -20.46
C LYS A 228 59.02 52.39 -21.37
N GLN A 229 58.07 53.31 -21.16
CA GLN A 229 57.63 54.33 -22.13
C GLN A 229 57.02 53.77 -23.42
N SER A 230 55.81 54.03 -23.73
CA SER A 230 55.24 55.27 -24.24
C SER A 230 53.79 55.07 -24.68
N GLU A 231 52.96 56.01 -24.31
CA GLU A 231 51.72 56.43 -24.95
C GLU A 231 52.02 56.99 -26.39
N PRO A 232 51.05 57.40 -27.23
CA PRO A 232 49.59 57.32 -27.17
C PRO A 232 48.89 57.09 -28.55
N THR A 233 47.59 57.36 -28.52
CA THR A 233 46.67 57.95 -29.59
C THR A 233 45.99 56.97 -30.57
N ALA A 234 44.69 56.94 -30.40
CA ALA A 234 43.60 57.45 -31.24
C ALA A 234 43.42 56.86 -32.65
N HIS A 235 42.34 56.16 -32.81
CA HIS A 235 41.17 56.56 -33.63
C HIS A 235 40.00 55.64 -33.34
#